data_5165ffd22008da22976f23ad9404b25c
#
_entry.id   5165ffd22008da22976f23ad9404b25c
#
_cell.length_a   1.000
_cell.length_b   1.000
_cell.length_c   1.000
_cell.angle_alpha   90.00
_cell.angle_beta   90.00
_cell.angle_gamma   90.00
#
_symmetry.space_group_name_H-M   'P 1'
#
loop_
_entity.id
_entity.type
_entity.pdbx_description
1 polymer ?
#
loop_
_entity_poly.entity_id
_entity_poly.type
_entity_poly.pdbx_seq_one_letter_code
_entity_poly.pdbx_strand_id
1 'polypeptide(L)'
;MNKLILIPIFIVIAISAYVLLIPFTENVSEVPSKLVYENDFTFYDVDKIQKSLAANGISMSTPNAITDHTRKQYCAFFDEKGFQKTVEYCTTTALVSSNGKPIGNLNLGGTIDDGPIMALGIIDVSSLNSKRDEVRIVFETMVETLVCNCWAQLQPGDFESVSEWIDTVEEKYLESSQSTLKSKISGMDNKDLILEITSDDESYLWTFIIIKQV
;
A
#
# COMPACT_ATOMS: atom_id res chain seq x y z
N MET A 1 -47.84 38.38 -54.81
CA MET A 1 -46.83 37.93 -53.81
C MET A 1 -45.51 37.81 -54.57
N ASN A 2 -44.53 38.60 -54.20
CA ASN A 2 -43.24 38.62 -54.88
C ASN A 2 -42.44 37.35 -54.57
N LYS A 3 -42.20 36.51 -55.59
CA LYS A 3 -41.42 35.27 -55.49
C LYS A 3 -40.02 35.50 -54.87
N LEU A 4 -39.53 36.72 -54.92
CA LEU A 4 -38.23 37.09 -54.33
C LEU A 4 -38.21 37.09 -52.80
N ILE A 5 -39.32 37.23 -52.11
CA ILE A 5 -39.40 37.29 -50.65
C ILE A 5 -39.49 35.86 -50.05
N LEU A 6 -39.96 34.87 -50.82
CA LEU A 6 -40.10 33.51 -50.36
C LEU A 6 -38.73 32.76 -50.19
N ILE A 7 -37.74 33.10 -51.02
CA ILE A 7 -36.44 32.43 -51.04
C ILE A 7 -35.69 32.63 -49.69
N PRO A 8 -35.56 33.87 -49.15
CA PRO A 8 -34.85 34.06 -47.86
C PRO A 8 -35.58 33.38 -46.68
N ILE A 9 -36.92 33.28 -46.73
CA ILE A 9 -37.70 32.62 -45.66
C ILE A 9 -37.40 31.11 -45.61
N PHE A 10 -37.33 30.46 -46.78
CA PHE A 10 -36.98 29.04 -46.81
C PHE A 10 -35.54 28.75 -46.37
N ILE A 11 -34.59 29.65 -46.65
CA ILE A 11 -33.20 29.53 -46.20
C ILE A 11 -33.12 29.64 -44.70
N VAL A 12 -33.82 30.60 -44.08
CA VAL A 12 -33.83 30.74 -42.61
C VAL A 12 -34.47 29.54 -41.92
N ILE A 13 -35.55 28.99 -42.48
CA ILE A 13 -36.19 27.79 -41.93
C ILE A 13 -35.26 26.58 -42.07
N ALA A 14 -34.57 26.41 -43.21
CA ALA A 14 -33.63 25.30 -43.41
C ALA A 14 -32.43 25.35 -42.45
N ILE A 15 -31.88 26.56 -42.20
CA ILE A 15 -30.78 26.73 -41.26
C ILE A 15 -31.21 26.48 -39.82
N SER A 16 -32.40 26.94 -39.42
CA SER A 16 -32.91 26.66 -38.07
C SER A 16 -33.24 25.18 -37.85
N ALA A 17 -33.77 24.48 -38.85
CA ALA A 17 -33.98 23.04 -38.79
C ALA A 17 -32.65 22.24 -38.72
N TYR A 18 -31.63 22.70 -39.44
CA TYR A 18 -30.31 22.07 -39.41
C TYR A 18 -29.63 22.23 -38.05
N VAL A 19 -29.71 23.37 -37.39
CA VAL A 19 -29.17 23.63 -36.06
C VAL A 19 -29.90 22.78 -35.00
N LEU A 20 -31.20 22.53 -35.17
CA LEU A 20 -31.97 21.69 -34.25
C LEU A 20 -31.74 20.15 -34.44
N LEU A 21 -31.19 19.77 -35.61
CA LEU A 21 -30.88 18.38 -35.93
C LEU A 21 -29.42 17.99 -35.65
N ILE A 22 -28.56 18.97 -35.30
CA ILE A 22 -27.23 18.61 -34.80
C ILE A 22 -27.45 18.00 -33.42
N PRO A 23 -27.19 16.70 -33.23
CA PRO A 23 -27.19 16.16 -31.86
C PRO A 23 -26.14 16.97 -31.11
N PHE A 24 -26.56 17.63 -30.02
CA PHE A 24 -25.63 18.07 -28.99
C PHE A 24 -24.93 16.83 -28.50
N THR A 25 -23.84 16.43 -29.14
CA THR A 25 -22.85 15.62 -28.50
C THR A 25 -22.26 16.52 -27.44
N GLU A 26 -22.85 16.53 -26.25
CA GLU A 26 -22.08 16.82 -25.06
C GLU A 26 -20.88 15.88 -25.16
N ASN A 27 -19.72 16.43 -25.53
CA ASN A 27 -18.47 15.88 -25.09
C ASN A 27 -18.52 16.03 -23.56
N VAL A 28 -19.22 15.12 -22.90
CA VAL A 28 -18.87 14.72 -21.56
C VAL A 28 -17.42 14.28 -21.74
N SER A 29 -16.49 15.19 -21.46
CA SER A 29 -15.17 14.77 -21.08
C SER A 29 -15.43 13.73 -20.01
N GLU A 30 -15.34 12.45 -20.39
CA GLU A 30 -15.16 11.39 -19.42
C GLU A 30 -13.98 11.88 -18.60
N VAL A 31 -14.28 12.46 -17.45
CA VAL A 31 -13.31 12.55 -16.36
C VAL A 31 -12.78 11.11 -16.31
N PRO A 32 -11.50 10.88 -16.63
CA PRO A 32 -10.97 9.53 -16.62
C PRO A 32 -11.43 8.98 -15.28
N SER A 33 -12.30 7.97 -15.34
CA SER A 33 -12.74 7.26 -14.15
C SER A 33 -11.43 6.90 -13.49
N LYS A 34 -11.14 7.54 -12.36
CA LYS A 34 -9.98 7.25 -11.52
C LYS A 34 -9.93 5.72 -11.54
N LEU A 35 -8.90 5.15 -12.16
CA LEU A 35 -8.74 3.71 -12.25
C LEU A 35 -8.70 3.25 -10.80
N VAL A 36 -9.84 2.85 -10.28
CA VAL A 36 -9.92 2.16 -9.01
C VAL A 36 -9.24 0.83 -9.30
N TYR A 37 -7.98 0.74 -8.95
CA TYR A 37 -7.28 -0.54 -8.96
C TYR A 37 -8.04 -1.43 -7.99
N GLU A 38 -8.79 -2.40 -8.50
CA GLU A 38 -9.63 -3.31 -7.71
C GLU A 38 -8.88 -4.04 -6.60
N ASN A 39 -7.54 -4.01 -6.65
CA ASN A 39 -6.63 -4.69 -5.71
C ASN A 39 -5.77 -3.73 -4.87
N ASP A 40 -6.15 -2.47 -4.74
CA ASP A 40 -5.36 -1.51 -4.00
C ASP A 40 -5.72 -1.52 -2.51
N PHE A 41 -4.70 -1.60 -1.62
CA PHE A 41 -4.96 -1.61 -0.20
C PHE A 41 -5.35 -0.22 0.33
N THR A 42 -6.17 -0.20 1.37
CA THR A 42 -6.73 0.97 2.01
C THR A 42 -6.40 0.99 3.50
N PHE A 43 -6.67 2.10 4.19
CA PHE A 43 -6.55 2.16 5.65
C PHE A 43 -7.49 1.17 6.38
N TYR A 44 -8.58 0.74 5.74
CA TYR A 44 -9.53 -0.26 6.29
C TYR A 44 -8.97 -1.69 6.26
N ASP A 45 -7.93 -1.95 5.48
CA ASP A 45 -7.31 -3.28 5.43
C ASP A 45 -6.58 -3.65 6.73
N VAL A 46 -6.32 -2.66 7.60
CA VAL A 46 -5.85 -2.90 8.98
C VAL A 46 -6.79 -3.83 9.74
N ASP A 47 -8.11 -3.69 9.56
CA ASP A 47 -9.09 -4.57 10.21
C ASP A 47 -9.02 -6.01 9.70
N LYS A 48 -8.70 -6.22 8.44
CA LYS A 48 -8.49 -7.55 7.85
C LYS A 48 -7.21 -8.18 8.42
N ILE A 49 -6.12 -7.41 8.45
CA ILE A 49 -4.84 -7.84 9.07
C ILE A 49 -5.08 -8.21 10.53
N GLN A 50 -5.78 -7.38 11.30
CA GLN A 50 -6.08 -7.64 12.70
C GLN A 50 -6.81 -8.97 12.91
N LYS A 51 -7.82 -9.27 12.08
CA LYS A 51 -8.55 -10.53 12.15
C LYS A 51 -7.68 -11.74 11.81
N SER A 52 -6.85 -11.63 10.78
CA SER A 52 -5.94 -12.70 10.36
C SER A 52 -4.87 -12.97 11.42
N LEU A 53 -4.25 -11.92 11.97
CA LEU A 53 -3.25 -12.04 13.01
C LEU A 53 -3.85 -12.62 14.32
N ALA A 54 -5.07 -12.20 14.69
CA ALA A 54 -5.75 -12.72 15.88
C ALA A 54 -6.01 -14.23 15.78
N ALA A 55 -6.32 -14.76 14.59
CA ALA A 55 -6.47 -16.19 14.36
C ALA A 55 -5.16 -16.97 14.59
N ASN A 56 -4.01 -16.30 14.50
CA ASN A 56 -2.67 -16.83 14.71
C ASN A 56 -2.06 -16.43 16.09
N GLY A 57 -2.88 -15.92 17.00
CA GLY A 57 -2.46 -15.60 18.37
C GLY A 57 -1.71 -14.26 18.51
N ILE A 58 -1.67 -13.42 17.47
CA ILE A 58 -1.10 -12.08 17.52
C ILE A 58 -2.24 -11.07 17.59
N SER A 59 -2.28 -10.27 18.64
CA SER A 59 -3.26 -9.20 18.78
C SER A 59 -2.72 -7.86 18.32
N MET A 60 -3.62 -6.99 17.86
CA MET A 60 -3.30 -5.61 17.45
C MET A 60 -4.05 -4.62 18.33
N SER A 61 -3.37 -3.52 18.69
CA SER A 61 -4.05 -2.40 19.34
C SER A 61 -5.01 -1.70 18.36
N THR A 62 -5.87 -0.84 18.88
CA THR A 62 -6.65 0.07 18.02
C THR A 62 -5.68 0.95 17.23
N PRO A 63 -5.86 1.09 15.90
CA PRO A 63 -5.04 1.99 15.09
C PRO A 63 -5.17 3.44 15.55
N ASN A 64 -4.04 4.11 15.71
CA ASN A 64 -3.97 5.54 15.97
C ASN A 64 -3.67 6.27 14.68
N ALA A 65 -4.57 7.15 14.22
CA ALA A 65 -4.36 8.01 13.07
C ALA A 65 -3.66 9.32 13.50
N ILE A 66 -2.58 9.67 12.81
CA ILE A 66 -1.75 10.84 13.07
C ILE A 66 -1.77 11.73 11.82
N THR A 67 -2.46 12.87 11.91
CA THR A 67 -2.79 13.74 10.77
C THR A 67 -2.33 15.18 10.91
N ASP A 68 -1.80 15.56 12.09
CA ASP A 68 -1.50 16.93 12.45
C ASP A 68 0.02 17.25 12.48
N HIS A 69 0.36 18.33 13.15
CA HIS A 69 1.74 18.78 13.33
C HIS A 69 2.65 17.77 14.06
N THR A 70 2.06 16.78 14.74
CA THR A 70 2.82 15.71 15.42
C THR A 70 3.27 14.62 14.46
N ARG A 71 2.81 14.63 13.20
CA ARG A 71 3.17 13.66 12.17
C ARG A 71 4.68 13.46 12.05
N LYS A 72 5.46 14.53 12.04
CA LYS A 72 6.93 14.45 11.96
C LYS A 72 7.54 13.66 13.09
N GLN A 73 6.91 13.67 14.26
CA GLN A 73 7.37 12.94 15.44
C GLN A 73 6.96 11.47 15.40
N TYR A 74 5.69 11.20 15.04
CA TYR A 74 5.10 9.86 15.16
C TYR A 74 5.11 9.04 13.89
N CYS A 75 5.31 9.68 12.72
CA CYS A 75 5.47 8.99 11.44
C CYS A 75 6.93 9.02 10.93
N ALA A 76 7.90 9.21 11.83
CA ALA A 76 9.32 9.36 11.50
C ALA A 76 9.91 8.15 10.75
N PHE A 77 9.36 6.94 10.96
CA PHE A 77 9.77 5.74 10.23
C PHE A 77 9.56 5.83 8.71
N PHE A 78 8.75 6.78 8.21
CA PHE A 78 8.63 7.06 6.78
C PHE A 78 9.71 8.02 6.28
N ASP A 79 10.32 8.83 7.15
CA ASP A 79 11.31 9.85 6.81
C ASP A 79 12.59 9.26 6.22
N GLU A 80 13.13 8.26 6.89
CA GLU A 80 14.38 7.59 6.50
C GLU A 80 14.29 6.94 5.12
N LYS A 81 13.09 6.68 4.63
CA LYS A 81 12.85 6.07 3.32
C LYS A 81 12.60 7.10 2.21
N GLY A 82 12.72 8.40 2.49
CA GLY A 82 12.52 9.47 1.51
C GLY A 82 11.04 9.76 1.16
N PHE A 83 10.10 9.12 1.86
CA PHE A 83 8.67 9.22 1.57
C PHE A 83 7.93 10.26 2.43
N GLN A 84 8.58 10.90 3.39
CA GLN A 84 7.93 11.86 4.29
C GLN A 84 7.22 13.00 3.56
N LYS A 85 7.75 13.41 2.41
CA LYS A 85 7.15 14.52 1.64
C LYS A 85 5.80 14.15 1.03
N THR A 86 5.56 12.85 0.84
CA THR A 86 4.34 12.31 0.23
C THR A 86 3.34 11.78 1.25
N VAL A 87 3.77 11.56 2.51
CA VAL A 87 2.89 11.10 3.58
C VAL A 87 2.26 12.28 4.31
N GLU A 88 0.95 12.45 4.16
CA GLU A 88 0.16 13.49 4.83
C GLU A 88 -0.34 13.02 6.20
N TYR A 89 -0.59 11.72 6.35
CA TYR A 89 -0.89 11.10 7.64
C TYR A 89 -0.40 9.66 7.71
N CYS A 90 -0.29 9.13 8.91
CA CYS A 90 -0.02 7.71 9.11
C CYS A 90 -0.96 7.12 10.17
N THR A 91 -1.15 5.81 10.10
CA THR A 91 -1.69 5.03 11.22
C THR A 91 -0.57 4.21 11.83
N THR A 92 -0.62 4.03 13.14
CA THR A 92 0.27 3.12 13.87
C THR A 92 -0.54 2.20 14.76
N THR A 93 -0.16 0.94 14.79
CA THR A 93 -0.85 -0.10 15.53
C THR A 93 0.19 -1.01 16.18
N ALA A 94 0.13 -1.16 17.49
CA ALA A 94 1.05 -2.06 18.20
C ALA A 94 0.67 -3.52 17.94
N LEU A 95 1.67 -4.37 17.73
CA LEU A 95 1.58 -5.83 17.64
C LEU A 95 1.96 -6.45 18.98
N VAL A 96 1.12 -7.36 19.45
CA VAL A 96 1.28 -8.02 20.76
C VAL A 96 1.16 -9.52 20.57
N SER A 97 2.16 -10.27 21.02
CA SER A 97 2.16 -11.73 20.95
C SER A 97 1.14 -12.37 21.91
N SER A 98 0.89 -13.65 21.75
CA SER A 98 -0.05 -14.42 22.56
C SER A 98 0.22 -14.38 24.08
N ASN A 99 1.46 -14.10 24.48
CA ASN A 99 1.85 -13.94 25.88
C ASN A 99 1.68 -12.51 26.43
N GLY A 100 1.07 -11.61 25.65
CA GLY A 100 0.82 -10.22 26.03
C GLY A 100 2.03 -9.28 25.90
N LYS A 101 3.15 -9.74 25.34
CA LYS A 101 4.34 -8.91 25.15
C LYS A 101 4.26 -8.14 23.81
N PRO A 102 4.62 -6.87 23.77
CA PRO A 102 4.75 -6.15 22.51
C PRO A 102 5.88 -6.77 21.66
N ILE A 103 5.64 -6.90 20.37
CA ILE A 103 6.60 -7.46 19.43
C ILE A 103 6.97 -6.47 18.33
N GLY A 104 6.20 -5.40 18.15
CA GLY A 104 6.45 -4.44 17.10
C GLY A 104 5.25 -3.58 16.77
N ASN A 105 5.25 -3.03 15.56
CA ASN A 105 4.19 -2.14 15.06
C ASN A 105 3.87 -2.44 13.59
N LEU A 106 2.61 -2.20 13.23
CA LEU A 106 2.15 -2.07 11.85
C LEU A 106 1.77 -0.62 11.58
N ASN A 107 2.27 -0.06 10.49
CA ASN A 107 2.10 1.34 10.15
C ASN A 107 1.66 1.46 8.68
N LEU A 108 0.66 2.32 8.41
CA LEU A 108 0.28 2.69 7.06
C LEU A 108 0.48 4.20 6.91
N GLY A 109 1.04 4.63 5.79
CA GLY A 109 1.24 6.04 5.49
C GLY A 109 0.77 6.39 4.09
N GLY A 110 0.21 7.58 3.93
CA GLY A 110 -0.31 8.03 2.64
C GLY A 110 -0.87 9.42 2.65
N THR A 111 -1.66 9.72 1.65
CA THR A 111 -2.37 10.99 1.47
C THR A 111 -3.84 10.83 1.87
N ILE A 112 -4.49 11.96 2.16
CA ILE A 112 -5.94 11.97 2.47
C ILE A 112 -6.74 11.62 1.22
N ASP A 113 -6.28 12.08 0.04
CA ASP A 113 -7.02 11.92 -1.22
C ASP A 113 -6.79 10.54 -1.85
N ASP A 114 -5.53 10.03 -1.84
CA ASP A 114 -5.15 8.80 -2.53
C ASP A 114 -5.10 7.56 -1.60
N GLY A 115 -5.28 7.77 -0.31
CA GLY A 115 -5.16 6.71 0.69
C GLY A 115 -3.72 6.29 0.96
N PRO A 116 -3.50 5.08 1.51
CA PRO A 116 -2.14 4.65 1.85
C PRO A 116 -1.34 4.34 0.60
N ILE A 117 -0.11 4.84 0.56
CA ILE A 117 0.90 4.57 -0.48
C ILE A 117 1.97 3.59 0.02
N MET A 118 2.03 3.37 1.31
CA MET A 118 3.04 2.54 1.95
C MET A 118 2.49 1.85 3.20
N ALA A 119 2.95 0.62 3.44
CA ALA A 119 2.76 -0.13 4.68
C ALA A 119 4.10 -0.59 5.24
N LEU A 120 4.27 -0.54 6.56
CA LEU A 120 5.45 -1.04 7.27
C LEU A 120 5.04 -1.97 8.39
N GLY A 121 5.60 -3.19 8.39
CA GLY A 121 5.66 -4.06 9.55
C GLY A 121 7.05 -3.94 10.18
N ILE A 122 7.11 -3.64 11.46
CA ILE A 122 8.36 -3.52 12.21
C ILE A 122 8.27 -4.47 13.40
N ILE A 123 9.22 -5.42 13.51
CA ILE A 123 9.27 -6.39 14.60
C ILE A 123 10.65 -6.34 15.24
N ASP A 124 10.66 -6.12 16.55
CA ASP A 124 11.86 -6.10 17.38
C ASP A 124 12.06 -7.45 18.04
N VAL A 125 13.24 -8.04 17.89
CA VAL A 125 13.61 -9.33 18.43
C VAL A 125 14.98 -9.28 19.11
N SER A 126 15.11 -9.95 20.25
CA SER A 126 16.38 -10.03 21.00
C SER A 126 17.42 -10.92 20.34
N SER A 127 17.01 -11.82 19.46
CA SER A 127 17.88 -12.63 18.60
C SER A 127 17.11 -13.00 17.32
N LEU A 128 17.81 -13.25 16.21
CA LEU A 128 17.18 -13.61 14.94
C LEU A 128 16.25 -14.82 15.05
N ASN A 129 16.64 -15.82 15.82
CA ASN A 129 15.83 -17.02 16.04
C ASN A 129 14.65 -16.79 17.00
N SER A 130 14.62 -15.67 17.73
CA SER A 130 13.50 -15.35 18.60
C SER A 130 12.35 -14.78 17.81
N LYS A 131 11.12 -15.20 18.10
CA LYS A 131 9.90 -14.73 17.45
C LYS A 131 9.87 -14.91 15.91
N ARG A 132 10.62 -15.91 15.40
CA ARG A 132 10.68 -16.17 13.95
C ARG A 132 9.31 -16.48 13.35
N ASP A 133 8.47 -17.22 14.08
CA ASP A 133 7.12 -17.56 13.65
C ASP A 133 6.23 -16.31 13.62
N GLU A 134 6.36 -15.41 14.61
CA GLU A 134 5.62 -14.14 14.61
C GLU A 134 6.06 -13.23 13.45
N VAL A 135 7.35 -13.17 13.12
CA VAL A 135 7.85 -12.43 11.94
C VAL A 135 7.21 -12.97 10.67
N ARG A 136 7.23 -14.28 10.45
CA ARG A 136 6.61 -14.92 9.29
C ARG A 136 5.12 -14.64 9.22
N ILE A 137 4.38 -14.92 10.30
CA ILE A 137 2.94 -14.72 10.37
C ILE A 137 2.57 -13.27 10.03
N VAL A 138 3.27 -12.29 10.60
CA VAL A 138 2.96 -10.88 10.34
C VAL A 138 3.23 -10.50 8.89
N PHE A 139 4.39 -10.88 8.33
CA PHE A 139 4.76 -10.47 6.98
C PHE A 139 3.97 -11.24 5.91
N GLU A 140 3.68 -12.53 6.11
CA GLU A 140 2.76 -13.29 5.25
C GLU A 140 1.36 -12.65 5.25
N THR A 141 0.81 -12.34 6.44
CA THR A 141 -0.49 -11.67 6.55
C THR A 141 -0.50 -10.32 5.83
N MET A 142 0.58 -9.54 5.92
CA MET A 142 0.69 -8.27 5.19
C MET A 142 0.69 -8.49 3.67
N VAL A 143 1.42 -9.47 3.17
CA VAL A 143 1.43 -9.79 1.73
C VAL A 143 0.05 -10.24 1.27
N GLU A 144 -0.55 -11.21 1.94
CA GLU A 144 -1.86 -11.74 1.57
C GLU A 144 -2.97 -10.67 1.58
N THR A 145 -2.90 -9.73 2.52
CA THR A 145 -3.94 -8.70 2.69
C THR A 145 -3.71 -7.47 1.83
N LEU A 146 -2.46 -7.01 1.70
CA LEU A 146 -2.13 -5.71 1.09
C LEU A 146 -1.57 -5.84 -0.33
N VAL A 147 -1.16 -7.03 -0.73
CA VAL A 147 -0.64 -7.29 -2.07
C VAL A 147 -1.57 -8.22 -2.82
N CYS A 148 -1.46 -9.52 -2.56
CA CYS A 148 -2.34 -10.54 -3.15
C CYS A 148 -2.13 -11.91 -2.49
N ASN A 149 -3.12 -12.77 -2.63
CA ASN A 149 -2.96 -14.21 -2.34
C ASN A 149 -2.46 -14.96 -3.59
N CYS A 150 -1.41 -14.44 -4.22
CA CYS A 150 -0.91 -14.92 -5.52
C CYS A 150 0.55 -15.38 -5.47
N TRP A 151 1.21 -15.33 -4.29
CA TRP A 151 2.63 -15.64 -4.15
C TRP A 151 3.00 -17.01 -4.72
N ALA A 152 2.28 -18.06 -4.33
CA ALA A 152 2.55 -19.43 -4.78
C ALA A 152 2.42 -19.62 -6.31
N GLN A 153 1.66 -18.75 -6.98
CA GLN A 153 1.47 -18.77 -8.44
C GLN A 153 2.56 -17.97 -9.17
N LEU A 154 3.00 -16.86 -8.59
CA LEU A 154 3.95 -15.93 -9.20
C LEU A 154 5.40 -16.25 -8.84
N GLN A 155 5.64 -16.85 -7.68
CA GLN A 155 6.96 -17.18 -7.13
C GLN A 155 7.98 -16.04 -7.32
N PRO A 156 7.70 -14.84 -6.80
CA PRO A 156 8.50 -13.66 -7.07
C PRO A 156 9.93 -13.85 -6.52
N GLY A 157 10.94 -13.57 -7.34
CA GLY A 157 12.34 -13.77 -6.97
C GLY A 157 12.74 -15.25 -6.83
N ASP A 158 11.98 -16.17 -7.47
CA ASP A 158 12.13 -17.63 -7.40
C ASP A 158 11.87 -18.22 -5.99
N PHE A 159 11.13 -17.51 -5.13
CA PHE A 159 10.73 -18.00 -3.81
C PHE A 159 9.34 -18.65 -3.85
N GLU A 160 9.21 -19.86 -3.34
CA GLU A 160 7.92 -20.59 -3.27
C GLU A 160 6.94 -19.95 -2.28
N SER A 161 7.47 -19.29 -1.23
CA SER A 161 6.67 -18.63 -0.18
C SER A 161 7.35 -17.37 0.37
N VAL A 162 6.57 -16.54 1.07
CA VAL A 162 7.10 -15.39 1.83
C VAL A 162 8.05 -15.88 2.92
N SER A 163 7.72 -17.00 3.58
CA SER A 163 8.59 -17.62 4.59
C SER A 163 9.95 -18.00 4.03
N GLU A 164 10.02 -18.60 2.85
CA GLU A 164 11.28 -18.94 2.19
C GLU A 164 12.12 -17.70 1.88
N TRP A 165 11.47 -16.61 1.44
CA TRP A 165 12.17 -15.35 1.23
C TRP A 165 12.75 -14.80 2.54
N ILE A 166 11.97 -14.82 3.64
CA ILE A 166 12.43 -14.41 4.98
C ILE A 166 13.63 -15.25 5.41
N ASP A 167 13.55 -16.57 5.28
CA ASP A 167 14.61 -17.49 5.68
C ASP A 167 15.89 -17.26 4.89
N THR A 168 15.78 -17.05 3.58
CA THR A 168 16.91 -16.75 2.71
C THR A 168 17.58 -15.43 3.06
N VAL A 169 16.78 -14.41 3.41
CA VAL A 169 17.33 -13.10 3.82
C VAL A 169 18.02 -13.22 5.17
N GLU A 170 17.47 -13.98 6.11
CA GLU A 170 18.09 -14.27 7.41
C GLU A 170 19.44 -14.98 7.24
N GLU A 171 19.48 -16.04 6.43
CA GLU A 171 20.70 -16.79 6.15
C GLU A 171 21.81 -15.89 5.56
N LYS A 172 21.47 -15.10 4.54
CA LYS A 172 22.40 -14.14 3.95
C LYS A 172 22.85 -13.08 4.94
N TYR A 173 21.96 -12.64 5.85
CA TYR A 173 22.33 -11.69 6.89
C TYR A 173 23.35 -12.29 7.85
N LEU A 174 23.16 -13.55 8.30
CA LEU A 174 24.07 -14.27 9.20
C LEU A 174 25.45 -14.51 8.55
N GLU A 175 25.48 -14.72 7.24
CA GLU A 175 26.73 -14.87 6.47
C GLU A 175 27.46 -13.53 6.24
N SER A 176 26.71 -12.43 6.31
CA SER A 176 27.26 -11.10 6.11
C SER A 176 27.87 -10.55 7.42
N SER A 177 28.87 -9.68 7.28
CA SER A 177 29.43 -8.92 8.41
C SER A 177 28.78 -7.52 8.54
N GLN A 178 27.59 -7.36 7.94
CA GLN A 178 26.92 -6.07 7.89
C GLN A 178 25.89 -5.94 9.03
N SER A 179 25.74 -4.75 9.56
CA SER A 179 24.67 -4.44 10.53
C SER A 179 23.30 -4.27 9.87
N THR A 180 23.23 -4.20 8.54
CA THR A 180 21.99 -4.06 7.79
C THR A 180 22.07 -4.86 6.50
N LEU A 181 21.05 -5.68 6.25
CA LEU A 181 20.84 -6.35 4.95
C LEU A 181 19.43 -6.00 4.45
N LYS A 182 19.34 -5.75 3.13
CA LYS A 182 18.07 -5.42 2.46
C LYS A 182 17.87 -6.32 1.24
N SER A 183 16.66 -6.85 1.11
CA SER A 183 16.21 -7.61 -0.06
C SER A 183 14.97 -6.93 -0.65
N LYS A 184 14.84 -6.92 -1.98
CA LYS A 184 13.73 -6.27 -2.68
C LYS A 184 13.14 -7.20 -3.74
N ILE A 185 11.83 -7.26 -3.78
CA ILE A 185 11.02 -7.82 -4.86
C ILE A 185 10.20 -6.69 -5.47
N SER A 186 10.26 -6.52 -6.79
CA SER A 186 9.59 -5.41 -7.47
C SER A 186 8.48 -5.89 -8.40
N GLY A 187 7.45 -5.06 -8.57
CA GLY A 187 6.40 -5.25 -9.55
C GLY A 187 5.35 -6.30 -9.19
N MET A 188 5.28 -6.71 -7.94
CA MET A 188 4.26 -7.65 -7.48
C MET A 188 2.93 -6.93 -7.26
N ASP A 189 1.99 -7.10 -8.19
CA ASP A 189 0.70 -6.40 -8.20
C ASP A 189 0.87 -4.87 -8.06
N ASN A 190 1.74 -4.27 -8.89
CA ASN A 190 2.12 -2.85 -8.88
C ASN A 190 2.68 -2.35 -7.53
N LYS A 191 3.31 -3.24 -6.78
CA LYS A 191 3.94 -2.90 -5.51
C LYS A 191 5.39 -3.38 -5.46
N ASP A 192 6.20 -2.65 -4.71
CA ASP A 192 7.53 -3.04 -4.32
C ASP A 192 7.49 -3.57 -2.89
N LEU A 193 8.10 -4.72 -2.67
CA LEU A 193 8.26 -5.36 -1.37
C LEU A 193 9.73 -5.25 -0.97
N ILE A 194 9.99 -4.76 0.24
CA ILE A 194 11.35 -4.65 0.77
C ILE A 194 11.38 -5.30 2.15
N LEU A 195 12.28 -6.24 2.31
CA LEU A 195 12.59 -6.88 3.58
C LEU A 195 13.97 -6.41 4.04
N GLU A 196 14.06 -5.90 5.25
CA GLU A 196 15.30 -5.37 5.82
C GLU A 196 15.51 -5.96 7.22
N ILE A 197 16.72 -6.41 7.49
CA ILE A 197 17.18 -6.79 8.83
C ILE A 197 18.25 -5.79 9.23
N THR A 198 18.07 -5.16 10.38
CA THR A 198 19.08 -4.27 10.97
C THR A 198 19.38 -4.75 12.40
N SER A 199 20.64 -4.77 12.79
CA SER A 199 21.02 -5.01 14.19
C SER A 199 21.66 -3.78 14.81
N ASP A 200 21.42 -3.63 16.10
CA ASP A 200 22.23 -2.85 17.00
C ASP A 200 22.93 -3.77 18.02
N ASP A 201 23.49 -3.19 19.08
CA ASP A 201 24.25 -3.95 20.09
C ASP A 201 23.36 -4.87 20.94
N GLU A 202 22.03 -4.67 20.96
CA GLU A 202 21.12 -5.33 21.90
C GLU A 202 20.01 -6.13 21.22
N SER A 203 19.65 -5.79 19.94
CA SER A 203 18.49 -6.34 19.26
C SER A 203 18.64 -6.42 17.74
N TYR A 204 17.69 -7.10 17.13
CA TYR A 204 17.50 -7.14 15.67
C TYR A 204 16.14 -6.57 15.32
N LEU A 205 16.12 -5.72 14.31
CA LEU A 205 14.90 -5.11 13.79
C LEU A 205 14.59 -5.70 12.41
N TRP A 206 13.47 -6.41 12.32
CA TRP A 206 12.89 -6.83 11.07
C TRP A 206 11.95 -5.75 10.55
N THR A 207 12.19 -5.24 9.37
CA THR A 207 11.34 -4.25 8.72
C THR A 207 10.84 -4.80 7.39
N PHE A 208 9.52 -4.87 7.24
CA PHE A 208 8.89 -5.23 5.98
C PHE A 208 8.13 -4.03 5.44
N ILE A 209 8.43 -3.65 4.21
CA ILE A 209 7.88 -2.45 3.57
C ILE A 209 7.17 -2.87 2.29
N ILE A 210 5.93 -2.42 2.13
CA ILE A 210 5.14 -2.52 0.90
C ILE A 210 4.96 -1.09 0.39
N ILE A 211 5.34 -0.83 -0.86
CA ILE A 211 5.24 0.50 -1.49
C ILE A 211 4.45 0.35 -2.78
N LYS A 212 3.39 1.14 -2.97
CA LYS A 212 2.68 1.26 -4.26
C LYS A 212 3.60 1.92 -5.29
N GLN A 213 3.68 1.34 -6.48
CA GLN A 213 4.30 2.00 -7.62
C GLN A 213 3.30 3.02 -8.18
N VAL A 214 3.70 4.29 -8.19
CA VAL A 214 2.89 5.42 -8.71
C VAL A 214 3.24 5.67 -10.16
#